data_44c8fad88a9b81456c8561dc103ad3c3
#
_entry.id   44c8fad88a9b81456c8561dc103ad3c3
#
_cell.length_a   1.000
_cell.length_b   1.000
_cell.length_c   1.000
_cell.angle_alpha   90.00
_cell.angle_beta   90.00
_cell.angle_gamma   90.00
#
_symmetry.space_group_name_H-M   'P 1'
#
loop_
_entity.id
_entity.type
_entity.pdbx_description
1 polymer ?
#
loop_
_entity_poly.entity_id
_entity_poly.type
_entity_poly.pdbx_seq_one_letter_code
_entity_poly.pdbx_strand_id
1 'polypeptide(L)'
;MIGISQFFGFDLLSMGFVKEFLGGRKARVSHFIYLTLYHWNYVGSYVSLLLPVTVAMIVYFHEAGKKRERTFWFVLFYLLIFCLFGSQSRTGTLAVLVSFCIGGVKYRNKVCQYKRTILCVLVSVLAILFFCNWYITGDIFGKWQQVRFSTKGSKKLSYIETKDNHVKIRYKNKNYSFVIEGSGENITLKKTPDRKWKAFSFEKKAFADGEKTVYGYEMKYKKSVWRFTNQRGDGKYYYLNANGKWDLCIHAETALPSWMNEVASLRGFVWSRTIPLLKDYVLLGAGPDQFGFVFPHNDYVARYQYDLLTTYYKKPHNYYLQMGIETGCLSLVLMLAFFVIFFKARLCGS
;
A
#
# COMPACT_ATOMS: atom_id res chain seq x y z
N MET A 1 20.72 -20.54 -4.88
CA MET A 1 20.62 -21.44 -3.72
C MET A 1 19.58 -20.92 -2.70
N ILE A 2 19.77 -19.76 -2.05
CA ILE A 2 18.84 -19.23 -1.02
C ILE A 2 17.39 -19.17 -1.51
N GLY A 3 17.13 -18.61 -2.69
CA GLY A 3 15.76 -18.52 -3.21
C GLY A 3 15.10 -19.87 -3.49
N ILE A 4 15.86 -20.84 -3.93
CA ILE A 4 15.37 -22.20 -4.17
C ILE A 4 15.00 -22.84 -2.83
N SER A 5 15.86 -22.74 -1.81
CA SER A 5 15.56 -23.31 -0.49
C SER A 5 14.32 -22.68 0.15
N GLN A 6 14.16 -21.36 0.04
CA GLN A 6 12.97 -20.66 0.53
C GLN A 6 11.68 -21.10 -0.17
N PHE A 7 11.73 -21.32 -1.48
CA PHE A 7 10.59 -21.81 -2.25
C PHE A 7 10.11 -23.18 -1.77
N PHE A 8 11.04 -24.08 -1.46
CA PHE A 8 10.73 -25.42 -0.94
C PHE A 8 10.46 -25.44 0.59
N GLY A 9 10.34 -24.29 1.23
CA GLY A 9 10.05 -24.18 2.67
C GLY A 9 11.28 -24.32 3.57
N PHE A 10 12.47 -24.44 3.01
CA PHE A 10 13.74 -24.45 3.72
C PHE A 10 14.37 -23.07 3.73
N ASP A 11 14.22 -22.33 4.83
CA ASP A 11 14.86 -21.03 4.94
C ASP A 11 16.29 -21.16 5.48
N LEU A 12 17.28 -21.22 4.59
CA LEU A 12 18.69 -21.25 4.96
C LEU A 12 19.13 -20.07 5.83
N LEU A 13 18.43 -18.93 5.76
CA LEU A 13 18.68 -17.75 6.57
C LEU A 13 18.21 -17.93 8.03
N SER A 14 17.41 -18.94 8.30
CA SER A 14 16.94 -19.29 9.65
C SER A 14 17.86 -20.28 10.39
N MET A 15 18.86 -20.83 9.72
CA MET A 15 19.81 -21.79 10.31
C MET A 15 20.74 -21.06 11.31
N GLY A 16 21.09 -21.74 12.42
CA GLY A 16 21.75 -21.18 13.62
C GLY A 16 22.82 -20.11 13.38
N PHE A 17 23.91 -20.46 12.67
CA PHE A 17 25.00 -19.52 12.36
C PHE A 17 24.55 -18.29 11.54
N VAL A 18 23.75 -18.51 10.51
CA VAL A 18 23.27 -17.42 9.65
C VAL A 18 22.28 -16.52 10.38
N LYS A 19 21.45 -17.11 11.25
CA LYS A 19 20.50 -16.39 12.11
C LYS A 19 21.21 -15.46 13.09
N GLU A 20 22.30 -15.91 13.67
CA GLU A 20 23.12 -15.13 14.61
C GLU A 20 23.81 -13.95 13.90
N PHE A 21 24.36 -14.19 12.71
CA PHE A 21 25.02 -13.17 11.89
C PHE A 21 24.06 -12.12 11.34
N LEU A 22 22.83 -12.49 10.94
CA LEU A 22 21.82 -11.59 10.36
C LEU A 22 20.80 -11.01 11.37
N GLY A 23 21.05 -11.13 12.67
CA GLY A 23 20.24 -10.49 13.71
C GLY A 23 18.90 -11.17 14.01
N GLY A 24 18.87 -12.49 14.06
CA GLY A 24 17.81 -13.23 14.74
C GLY A 24 16.43 -13.20 14.07
N ARG A 25 16.34 -13.17 12.75
CA ARG A 25 15.06 -13.24 12.02
C ARG A 25 14.35 -14.56 12.27
N LYS A 26 13.08 -14.50 12.68
CA LYS A 26 12.24 -15.70 12.79
C LYS A 26 12.03 -16.30 11.40
N ALA A 27 12.24 -17.62 11.28
CA ALA A 27 11.91 -18.36 10.06
C ALA A 27 10.43 -18.09 9.69
N ARG A 28 10.20 -17.57 8.50
CA ARG A 28 8.85 -17.51 7.94
C ARG A 28 8.64 -18.81 7.18
N VAL A 29 7.84 -19.71 7.71
CA VAL A 29 7.35 -20.88 6.97
C VAL A 29 6.36 -20.34 5.92
N SER A 30 6.90 -19.87 4.81
CA SER A 30 6.13 -19.42 3.67
C SER A 30 6.91 -19.78 2.39
N HIS A 31 6.21 -20.29 1.40
CA HIS A 31 6.78 -20.61 0.08
C HIS A 31 7.14 -19.36 -0.75
N PHE A 32 7.36 -18.21 -0.08
CA PHE A 32 7.75 -16.97 -0.74
C PHE A 32 9.25 -16.83 -0.82
N ILE A 33 9.76 -16.54 -2.01
CA ILE A 33 11.16 -16.16 -2.19
C ILE A 33 11.32 -14.69 -1.80
N TYR A 34 12.09 -14.42 -0.74
CA TYR A 34 12.46 -13.07 -0.32
C TYR A 34 13.99 -12.85 -0.33
N LEU A 35 14.77 -13.88 -0.66
CA LEU A 35 16.24 -13.85 -0.67
C LEU A 35 16.79 -13.22 0.63
N THR A 36 17.76 -12.31 0.50
CA THR A 36 18.28 -11.48 1.59
C THR A 36 17.59 -10.12 1.72
N LEU A 37 16.59 -9.83 0.85
CA LEU A 37 15.97 -8.50 0.72
C LEU A 37 14.82 -8.25 1.71
N TYR A 38 14.60 -9.12 2.70
CA TYR A 38 13.59 -8.98 3.76
C TYR A 38 12.13 -9.15 3.30
N HIS A 39 11.77 -8.72 2.08
CA HIS A 39 10.39 -8.75 1.59
C HIS A 39 10.33 -9.21 0.13
N TRP A 40 9.38 -10.09 -0.19
CA TRP A 40 9.21 -10.66 -1.54
C TRP A 40 8.99 -9.62 -2.65
N ASN A 41 8.32 -8.49 -2.35
CA ASN A 41 8.15 -7.42 -3.35
C ASN A 41 9.48 -6.78 -3.76
N TYR A 42 10.46 -6.68 -2.86
CA TYR A 42 11.79 -6.17 -3.21
C TYR A 42 12.53 -7.11 -4.15
N VAL A 43 12.34 -8.43 -3.95
CA VAL A 43 12.88 -9.43 -4.91
C VAL A 43 12.27 -9.22 -6.29
N GLY A 44 10.94 -9.07 -6.38
CA GLY A 44 10.26 -8.80 -7.65
C GLY A 44 10.78 -7.55 -8.34
N SER A 45 10.97 -6.45 -7.61
CA SER A 45 11.53 -5.20 -8.14
C SER A 45 12.98 -5.36 -8.60
N TYR A 46 13.83 -6.01 -7.80
CA TYR A 46 15.22 -6.27 -8.14
C TYR A 46 15.35 -7.15 -9.39
N VAL A 47 14.61 -8.25 -9.43
CA VAL A 47 14.62 -9.17 -10.57
C VAL A 47 14.08 -8.50 -11.84
N SER A 48 13.09 -7.62 -11.73
CA SER A 48 12.54 -6.91 -12.89
C SER A 48 13.54 -5.98 -13.58
N LEU A 49 14.53 -5.48 -12.85
CA LEU A 49 15.65 -4.69 -13.41
C LEU A 49 16.67 -5.58 -14.08
N LEU A 50 16.95 -6.75 -13.54
CA LEU A 50 18.00 -7.65 -14.05
C LEU A 50 17.55 -8.48 -15.27
N LEU A 51 16.29 -8.85 -15.37
CA LEU A 51 15.79 -9.68 -16.47
C LEU A 51 16.01 -9.08 -17.87
N PRO A 52 15.73 -7.79 -18.14
CA PRO A 52 16.05 -7.19 -19.43
C PRO A 52 17.55 -7.18 -19.73
N VAL A 53 18.39 -7.00 -18.71
CA VAL A 53 19.86 -7.06 -18.85
C VAL A 53 20.31 -8.45 -19.24
N THR A 54 19.78 -9.50 -18.59
CA THR A 54 20.13 -10.88 -18.96
C THR A 54 19.77 -11.20 -20.40
N VAL A 55 18.63 -10.72 -20.90
CA VAL A 55 18.23 -10.92 -22.31
C VAL A 55 19.18 -10.17 -23.24
N ALA A 56 19.54 -8.94 -22.93
CA ALA A 56 20.52 -8.18 -23.73
C ALA A 56 21.87 -8.88 -23.80
N MET A 57 22.35 -9.43 -22.66
CA MET A 57 23.61 -10.18 -22.61
C MET A 57 23.55 -11.51 -23.37
N ILE A 58 22.41 -12.22 -23.33
CA ILE A 58 22.20 -13.44 -24.13
C ILE A 58 22.33 -13.12 -25.62
N VAL A 59 21.69 -12.04 -26.09
CA VAL A 59 21.77 -11.62 -27.50
C VAL A 59 23.19 -11.20 -27.85
N TYR A 60 23.85 -10.40 -27.04
CA TYR A 60 25.23 -9.94 -27.25
C TYR A 60 26.20 -11.12 -27.39
N PHE A 61 26.19 -12.08 -26.45
CA PHE A 61 27.09 -13.23 -26.53
C PHE A 61 26.70 -14.25 -27.61
N HIS A 62 25.45 -14.25 -28.04
CA HIS A 62 25.03 -15.00 -29.21
C HIS A 62 25.67 -14.44 -30.48
N GLU A 63 25.60 -13.12 -30.69
CA GLU A 63 26.21 -12.43 -31.84
C GLU A 63 27.75 -12.49 -31.81
N ALA A 64 28.35 -12.46 -30.63
CA ALA A 64 29.79 -12.61 -30.43
C ALA A 64 30.30 -14.07 -30.58
N GLY A 65 29.43 -15.05 -30.81
CA GLY A 65 29.80 -16.47 -30.95
C GLY A 65 30.27 -17.14 -29.65
N LYS A 66 30.17 -16.50 -28.49
CA LYS A 66 30.67 -16.98 -27.19
C LYS A 66 29.64 -17.89 -26.52
N LYS A 67 29.72 -19.19 -26.82
CA LYS A 67 28.72 -20.18 -26.34
C LYS A 67 28.67 -20.34 -24.82
N ARG A 68 29.83 -20.35 -24.13
CA ARG A 68 29.92 -20.58 -22.67
C ARG A 68 29.27 -19.45 -21.90
N GLU A 69 29.60 -18.22 -22.26
CA GLU A 69 29.04 -17.00 -21.63
C GLU A 69 27.54 -16.89 -21.89
N ARG A 70 27.09 -17.18 -23.11
CA ARG A 70 25.68 -17.24 -23.46
C ARG A 70 24.91 -18.26 -22.59
N THR A 71 25.45 -19.45 -22.40
CA THR A 71 24.83 -20.49 -21.56
C THR A 71 24.71 -20.01 -20.11
N PHE A 72 25.75 -19.35 -19.57
CA PHE A 72 25.72 -18.77 -18.23
C PHE A 72 24.54 -17.79 -18.08
N TRP A 73 24.37 -16.85 -19.05
CA TRP A 73 23.28 -15.89 -19.01
C TRP A 73 21.90 -16.50 -19.19
N PHE A 74 21.77 -17.59 -19.95
CA PHE A 74 20.51 -18.36 -20.00
C PHE A 74 20.18 -19.00 -18.66
N VAL A 75 21.14 -19.62 -18.00
CA VAL A 75 20.92 -20.20 -16.68
C VAL A 75 20.50 -19.12 -15.68
N LEU A 76 21.19 -17.98 -15.69
CA LEU A 76 20.84 -16.85 -14.82
C LEU A 76 19.43 -16.31 -15.11
N PHE A 77 19.05 -16.20 -16.38
CA PHE A 77 17.70 -15.80 -16.79
C PHE A 77 16.63 -16.71 -16.18
N TYR A 78 16.78 -18.02 -16.28
CA TYR A 78 15.80 -18.97 -15.73
C TYR A 78 15.78 -18.96 -14.20
N LEU A 79 16.90 -18.77 -13.55
CA LEU A 79 16.95 -18.59 -12.08
C LEU A 79 16.22 -17.32 -11.65
N LEU A 80 16.36 -16.22 -12.38
CA LEU A 80 15.66 -14.97 -12.11
C LEU A 80 14.15 -15.10 -12.37
N ILE A 81 13.73 -15.77 -13.45
CA ILE A 81 12.31 -16.08 -13.72
C ILE A 81 11.71 -16.92 -12.59
N PHE A 82 12.42 -17.94 -12.12
CA PHE A 82 11.98 -18.72 -10.98
C PHE A 82 11.85 -17.87 -9.70
N CYS A 83 12.81 -16.99 -9.42
CA CYS A 83 12.75 -16.07 -8.30
C CYS A 83 11.58 -15.07 -8.44
N LEU A 84 11.29 -14.59 -9.65
CA LEU A 84 10.17 -13.69 -9.91
C LEU A 84 8.82 -14.36 -9.56
N PHE A 85 8.58 -15.55 -10.09
CA PHE A 85 7.34 -16.27 -9.82
C PHE A 85 7.23 -16.73 -8.37
N GLY A 86 8.30 -17.24 -7.79
CA GLY A 86 8.34 -17.63 -6.37
C GLY A 86 8.22 -16.45 -5.40
N SER A 87 8.59 -15.23 -5.82
CA SER A 87 8.33 -14.03 -5.02
C SER A 87 6.85 -13.61 -5.02
N GLN A 88 6.05 -14.08 -5.99
CA GLN A 88 4.64 -13.70 -6.18
C GLN A 88 4.43 -12.17 -6.28
N SER A 89 5.45 -11.43 -6.72
CA SER A 89 5.40 -9.97 -6.86
C SER A 89 4.65 -9.55 -8.12
N ARG A 90 3.41 -9.06 -7.97
CA ARG A 90 2.59 -8.58 -9.10
C ARG A 90 3.23 -7.39 -9.81
N THR A 91 3.80 -6.46 -9.05
CA THR A 91 4.48 -5.27 -9.60
C THR A 91 5.74 -5.64 -10.37
N GLY A 92 6.55 -6.57 -9.85
CA GLY A 92 7.73 -7.08 -10.57
C GLY A 92 7.35 -7.76 -11.87
N THR A 93 6.34 -8.62 -11.86
CA THR A 93 5.85 -9.31 -13.07
C THR A 93 5.33 -8.30 -14.12
N LEU A 94 4.54 -7.31 -13.69
CA LEU A 94 4.03 -6.28 -14.60
C LEU A 94 5.17 -5.44 -15.19
N ALA A 95 6.18 -5.06 -14.38
CA ALA A 95 7.34 -4.30 -14.84
C ALA A 95 8.14 -5.06 -15.89
N VAL A 96 8.34 -6.38 -15.70
CA VAL A 96 9.01 -7.25 -16.69
C VAL A 96 8.21 -7.31 -17.99
N LEU A 97 6.89 -7.51 -17.92
CA LEU A 97 6.03 -7.53 -19.10
C LEU A 97 6.11 -6.23 -19.88
N VAL A 98 5.99 -5.09 -19.22
CA VAL A 98 6.10 -3.76 -19.84
C VAL A 98 7.48 -3.56 -20.48
N SER A 99 8.57 -3.93 -19.77
CA SER A 99 9.93 -3.83 -20.30
C SER A 99 10.13 -4.67 -21.57
N PHE A 100 9.60 -5.90 -21.58
CA PHE A 100 9.69 -6.77 -22.75
C PHE A 100 8.80 -6.31 -23.90
N CYS A 101 7.62 -5.73 -23.63
CA CYS A 101 6.79 -5.12 -24.66
C CYS A 101 7.52 -3.94 -25.34
N ILE A 102 8.09 -3.03 -24.56
CA ILE A 102 8.84 -1.88 -25.08
C ILE A 102 10.07 -2.37 -25.89
N GLY A 103 10.84 -3.31 -25.34
CA GLY A 103 11.97 -3.93 -26.03
C GLY A 103 11.57 -4.66 -27.31
N GLY A 104 10.45 -5.39 -27.29
CA GLY A 104 9.90 -6.10 -28.44
C GLY A 104 9.51 -5.17 -29.59
N VAL A 105 8.88 -4.02 -29.27
CA VAL A 105 8.56 -2.99 -30.26
C VAL A 105 9.81 -2.35 -30.82
N LYS A 106 10.75 -1.94 -29.97
CA LYS A 106 12.01 -1.29 -30.41
C LYS A 106 12.87 -2.22 -31.26
N TYR A 107 13.02 -3.48 -30.89
CA TYR A 107 13.86 -4.47 -31.54
C TYR A 107 13.09 -5.50 -32.38
N ARG A 108 11.95 -5.10 -32.97
CA ARG A 108 11.05 -5.99 -33.71
C ARG A 108 11.73 -6.88 -34.76
N ASN A 109 12.76 -6.35 -35.44
CA ASN A 109 13.50 -7.11 -36.46
C ASN A 109 14.25 -8.29 -35.84
N LYS A 110 14.92 -8.07 -34.69
CA LYS A 110 15.58 -9.17 -33.95
C LYS A 110 14.57 -10.15 -33.38
N VAL A 111 13.42 -9.68 -32.89
CA VAL A 111 12.33 -10.54 -32.43
C VAL A 111 11.84 -11.47 -33.55
N CYS A 112 11.64 -10.93 -34.76
CA CYS A 112 11.26 -11.73 -35.92
C CYS A 112 12.35 -12.74 -36.31
N GLN A 113 13.62 -12.36 -36.25
CA GLN A 113 14.76 -13.23 -36.56
C GLN A 113 14.82 -14.43 -35.59
N TYR A 114 14.63 -14.18 -34.29
CA TYR A 114 14.75 -15.21 -33.23
C TYR A 114 13.41 -15.80 -32.78
N LYS A 115 12.34 -15.66 -33.57
CA LYS A 115 10.95 -16.08 -33.20
C LYS A 115 10.83 -17.50 -32.65
N ARG A 116 11.55 -18.47 -33.23
CA ARG A 116 11.54 -19.88 -32.76
C ARG A 116 12.16 -20.01 -31.36
N THR A 117 13.33 -19.37 -31.14
CA THR A 117 13.98 -19.39 -29.82
C THR A 117 13.12 -18.69 -28.77
N ILE A 118 12.52 -17.54 -29.12
CA ILE A 118 11.61 -16.81 -28.23
C ILE A 118 10.40 -17.67 -27.87
N LEU A 119 9.82 -18.39 -28.84
CA LEU A 119 8.69 -19.30 -28.58
C LEU A 119 9.11 -20.42 -27.61
N CYS A 120 10.25 -21.07 -27.82
CA CYS A 120 10.77 -22.10 -26.90
C CYS A 120 11.00 -21.57 -25.49
N VAL A 121 11.59 -20.35 -25.36
CA VAL A 121 11.78 -19.69 -24.06
C VAL A 121 10.42 -19.39 -23.42
N LEU A 122 9.45 -18.92 -24.18
CA LEU A 122 8.12 -18.58 -23.67
C LEU A 122 7.39 -19.82 -23.14
N VAL A 123 7.44 -20.93 -23.87
CA VAL A 123 6.89 -22.21 -23.43
C VAL A 123 7.56 -22.70 -22.15
N SER A 124 8.90 -22.62 -22.05
CA SER A 124 9.62 -23.04 -20.84
C SER A 124 9.33 -22.11 -19.64
N VAL A 125 9.17 -20.82 -19.85
CA VAL A 125 8.76 -19.85 -18.80
C VAL A 125 7.34 -20.16 -18.32
N LEU A 126 6.40 -20.48 -19.22
CA LEU A 126 5.06 -20.91 -18.85
C LEU A 126 5.08 -22.22 -18.07
N ALA A 127 5.93 -23.17 -18.44
CA ALA A 127 6.09 -24.43 -17.68
C ALA A 127 6.60 -24.17 -16.25
N ILE A 128 7.56 -23.25 -16.07
CA ILE A 128 8.03 -22.84 -14.74
C ILE A 128 6.91 -22.16 -13.95
N LEU A 129 6.13 -21.27 -14.57
CA LEU A 129 4.99 -20.62 -13.94
C LEU A 129 3.95 -21.64 -13.47
N PHE A 130 3.61 -22.61 -14.33
CA PHE A 130 2.68 -23.69 -14.00
C PHE A 130 3.22 -24.55 -12.85
N PHE A 131 4.48 -24.92 -12.89
CA PHE A 131 5.13 -25.67 -11.80
C PHE A 131 5.09 -24.91 -10.48
N CYS A 132 5.49 -23.64 -10.48
CA CYS A 132 5.45 -22.80 -9.29
C CYS A 132 4.02 -22.65 -8.73
N ASN A 133 3.03 -22.44 -9.62
CA ASN A 133 1.63 -22.31 -9.21
C ASN A 133 1.07 -23.64 -8.65
N TRP A 134 1.40 -24.75 -9.27
CA TRP A 134 1.01 -26.08 -8.79
C TRP A 134 1.61 -26.40 -7.43
N TYR A 135 2.91 -26.13 -7.24
CA TYR A 135 3.60 -26.37 -5.98
C TYR A 135 3.06 -25.52 -4.83
N ILE A 136 2.69 -24.25 -5.11
CA ILE A 136 2.12 -23.31 -4.12
C ILE A 136 0.58 -23.44 -4.01
N THR A 137 -0.01 -24.57 -4.44
CA THR A 137 -1.44 -24.85 -4.34
C THR A 137 -2.37 -23.82 -5.02
N GLY A 138 -1.93 -23.24 -6.14
CA GLY A 138 -2.74 -22.32 -6.95
C GLY A 138 -2.77 -20.87 -6.49
N ASP A 139 -2.08 -20.52 -5.41
CA ASP A 139 -2.11 -19.18 -4.78
C ASP A 139 -1.61 -18.04 -5.70
N ILE A 140 -0.75 -18.35 -6.69
CA ILE A 140 -0.25 -17.32 -7.62
C ILE A 140 -1.41 -16.76 -8.43
N PHE A 141 -2.22 -17.60 -9.06
CA PHE A 141 -3.39 -17.16 -9.84
C PHE A 141 -4.53 -16.67 -8.95
N GLY A 142 -4.76 -17.30 -7.79
CA GLY A 142 -5.76 -16.87 -6.81
C GLY A 142 -5.54 -15.43 -6.34
N LYS A 143 -4.30 -15.02 -6.12
CA LYS A 143 -3.97 -13.64 -5.75
C LYS A 143 -4.22 -12.63 -6.87
N TRP A 144 -4.06 -13.01 -8.14
CA TRP A 144 -4.41 -12.14 -9.27
C TRP A 144 -5.93 -11.93 -9.39
N GLN A 145 -6.74 -12.94 -9.05
CA GLN A 145 -8.20 -12.82 -9.03
C GLN A 145 -8.72 -11.96 -7.86
N GLN A 146 -7.93 -11.76 -6.82
CA GLN A 146 -8.30 -10.93 -5.65
C GLN A 146 -8.20 -9.41 -5.92
N VAL A 147 -7.99 -8.95 -7.15
CA VAL A 147 -8.24 -7.55 -7.52
C VAL A 147 -9.75 -7.32 -7.50
N ARG A 148 -10.33 -7.27 -6.30
CA ARG A 148 -11.75 -6.94 -6.14
C ARG A 148 -11.90 -5.44 -6.19
N PHE A 149 -12.63 -4.96 -7.17
CA PHE A 149 -13.25 -3.66 -7.10
C PHE A 149 -14.42 -3.76 -6.12
N SER A 150 -14.13 -3.57 -4.84
CA SER A 150 -15.14 -3.71 -3.81
C SER A 150 -15.89 -2.40 -3.61
N THR A 151 -17.21 -2.51 -3.55
CA THR A 151 -18.12 -1.41 -3.20
C THR A 151 -18.29 -1.25 -1.69
N LYS A 152 -17.34 -1.76 -0.86
CA LYS A 152 -17.42 -1.63 0.61
C LYS A 152 -17.55 -0.18 1.10
N GLY A 153 -17.17 0.81 0.30
CA GLY A 153 -17.25 2.23 0.64
C GLY A 153 -18.65 2.84 0.76
N SER A 154 -19.74 2.09 0.44
CA SER A 154 -21.13 2.57 0.58
C SER A 154 -21.73 2.22 1.96
N LYS A 155 -20.94 2.20 3.02
CA LYS A 155 -21.48 1.99 4.37
C LYS A 155 -22.36 3.17 4.75
N LYS A 156 -23.49 2.86 5.40
CA LYS A 156 -24.52 3.85 5.81
C LYS A 156 -23.95 5.01 6.64
N LEU A 157 -22.94 4.77 7.48
CA LEU A 157 -22.18 5.78 8.21
C LEU A 157 -21.01 6.23 7.29
N SER A 158 -21.05 7.48 6.82
CA SER A 158 -20.05 8.01 5.89
C SER A 158 -18.86 8.65 6.61
N TYR A 159 -19.13 9.53 7.58
CA TYR A 159 -18.09 10.15 8.42
C TYR A 159 -18.63 10.56 9.78
N ILE A 160 -17.74 10.76 10.74
CA ILE A 160 -17.93 11.49 11.98
C ILE A 160 -16.84 12.55 12.03
N GLU A 161 -17.18 13.75 12.42
CA GLU A 161 -16.28 14.88 12.50
C GLU A 161 -16.51 15.65 13.82
N THR A 162 -15.44 15.85 14.58
CA THR A 162 -15.47 16.69 15.77
C THR A 162 -15.20 18.13 15.36
N LYS A 163 -16.13 19.02 15.64
CA LYS A 163 -16.01 20.47 15.47
C LYS A 163 -15.82 21.13 16.83
N ASP A 164 -15.47 22.41 16.85
CA ASP A 164 -15.24 23.15 18.10
C ASP A 164 -16.46 23.14 19.03
N ASN A 165 -17.68 23.15 18.49
CA ASN A 165 -18.91 23.26 19.27
C ASN A 165 -19.91 22.11 19.10
N HIS A 166 -19.61 21.10 18.29
CA HIS A 166 -20.49 19.95 18.11
C HIS A 166 -19.78 18.76 17.45
N VAL A 167 -20.39 17.58 17.53
CA VAL A 167 -19.99 16.42 16.71
C VAL A 167 -20.96 16.28 15.56
N LYS A 168 -20.43 16.26 14.34
CA LYS A 168 -21.17 16.09 13.09
C LYS A 168 -21.05 14.65 12.59
N ILE A 169 -22.17 14.08 12.17
CA ILE A 169 -22.24 12.70 11.67
C ILE A 169 -23.01 12.69 10.35
N ARG A 170 -22.47 12.01 9.33
CA ARG A 170 -23.20 11.75 8.10
C ARG A 170 -23.62 10.29 8.00
N TYR A 171 -24.92 10.07 8.05
CA TYR A 171 -25.51 8.73 8.01
C TYR A 171 -26.63 8.66 6.98
N LYS A 172 -26.58 7.67 6.04
CA LYS A 172 -27.52 7.53 4.93
C LYS A 172 -27.71 8.85 4.13
N ASN A 173 -26.63 9.54 3.83
CA ASN A 173 -26.60 10.84 3.17
C ASN A 173 -27.32 11.98 3.88
N LYS A 174 -27.69 11.81 5.17
CA LYS A 174 -28.28 12.84 6.01
C LYS A 174 -27.30 13.28 7.08
N ASN A 175 -27.29 14.58 7.38
CA ASN A 175 -26.47 15.15 8.44
C ASN A 175 -27.19 15.04 9.79
N TYR A 176 -26.44 14.63 10.78
CA TYR A 176 -26.81 14.57 12.19
C TYR A 176 -25.77 15.34 12.97
N SER A 177 -26.16 16.00 14.04
CA SER A 177 -25.24 16.61 14.99
C SER A 177 -25.73 16.47 16.41
N PHE A 178 -24.81 16.44 17.34
CA PHE A 178 -25.12 16.50 18.77
C PHE A 178 -24.14 17.40 19.49
N VAL A 179 -24.61 17.95 20.60
CA VAL A 179 -23.86 18.83 21.50
C VAL A 179 -23.90 18.20 22.89
N ILE A 180 -22.81 18.32 23.63
CA ILE A 180 -22.73 17.96 25.05
C ILE A 180 -22.75 19.28 25.82
N GLU A 181 -23.80 19.53 26.58
CA GLU A 181 -23.99 20.72 27.41
C GLU A 181 -23.76 20.36 28.89
N GLY A 182 -23.31 21.33 29.68
CA GLY A 182 -23.02 21.15 31.11
C GLY A 182 -21.53 20.81 31.37
N SER A 183 -21.20 20.54 32.64
CA SER A 183 -19.85 20.23 33.08
C SER A 183 -19.83 19.11 34.13
N GLY A 184 -18.70 18.39 34.23
CA GLY A 184 -18.53 17.28 35.15
C GLY A 184 -19.57 16.19 34.96
N GLU A 185 -20.17 15.72 36.05
CA GLU A 185 -21.21 14.68 36.00
C GLU A 185 -22.54 15.15 35.42
N ASN A 186 -22.78 16.46 35.40
CA ASN A 186 -24.07 17.02 34.99
C ASN A 186 -24.17 17.33 33.49
N ILE A 187 -23.44 16.54 32.66
CA ILE A 187 -23.54 16.69 31.22
C ILE A 187 -24.85 16.14 30.66
N THR A 188 -25.39 16.80 29.67
CA THR A 188 -26.58 16.44 28.91
C THR A 188 -26.29 16.39 27.42
N LEU A 189 -26.96 15.49 26.70
CA LEU A 189 -26.78 15.32 25.27
C LEU A 189 -27.96 15.94 24.51
N LYS A 190 -27.70 16.97 23.75
CA LYS A 190 -28.67 17.62 22.88
C LYS A 190 -28.47 17.20 21.43
N LYS A 191 -29.45 16.56 20.85
CA LYS A 191 -29.41 15.98 19.51
C LYS A 191 -30.17 16.86 18.52
N THR A 192 -29.80 16.84 17.23
CA THR A 192 -30.57 17.48 16.14
C THR A 192 -32.02 17.01 16.21
N PRO A 193 -33.03 17.91 16.39
CA PRO A 193 -34.41 17.52 16.72
C PRO A 193 -35.11 16.82 15.56
N ASP A 194 -34.86 17.22 14.31
CA ASP A 194 -35.57 16.74 13.11
C ASP A 194 -35.08 15.38 12.60
N ARG A 195 -34.32 14.62 13.41
CA ARG A 195 -33.72 13.35 12.99
C ARG A 195 -34.09 12.21 13.91
N LYS A 196 -34.44 11.06 13.29
CA LYS A 196 -34.67 9.83 14.03
C LYS A 196 -33.34 9.13 14.31
N TRP A 197 -32.89 9.13 15.56
CA TRP A 197 -31.61 8.56 16.02
C TRP A 197 -31.65 7.04 16.29
N LYS A 198 -32.63 6.32 15.74
CA LYS A 198 -32.86 4.88 15.99
C LYS A 198 -31.63 3.96 15.70
N ALA A 199 -30.69 4.44 14.87
CA ALA A 199 -29.49 3.67 14.53
C ALA A 199 -28.34 3.84 15.53
N PHE A 200 -28.46 4.80 16.45
CA PHE A 200 -27.44 5.18 17.42
C PHE A 200 -28.00 5.12 18.83
N SER A 201 -27.29 4.50 19.75
CA SER A 201 -27.55 4.59 21.18
C SER A 201 -26.44 5.40 21.84
N PHE A 202 -26.80 6.16 22.87
CA PHE A 202 -25.88 7.01 23.61
C PHE A 202 -25.97 6.68 25.09
N GLU A 203 -24.81 6.55 25.72
CA GLU A 203 -24.67 6.27 27.14
C GLU A 203 -23.65 7.24 27.73
N LYS A 204 -24.00 7.91 28.82
CA LYS A 204 -23.09 8.77 29.57
C LYS A 204 -22.05 7.91 30.29
N LYS A 205 -20.78 8.29 30.19
CA LYS A 205 -19.68 7.56 30.85
C LYS A 205 -18.60 8.52 31.33
N ALA A 206 -17.90 8.08 32.37
CA ALA A 206 -16.65 8.65 32.81
C ALA A 206 -15.48 7.95 32.08
N PHE A 207 -14.51 8.71 31.66
CA PHE A 207 -13.30 8.26 30.98
C PHE A 207 -12.06 8.78 31.69
N ALA A 208 -11.00 8.00 31.69
CA ALA A 208 -9.69 8.44 32.18
C ALA A 208 -9.01 9.38 31.16
N ASP A 209 -8.42 10.47 31.64
CA ASP A 209 -7.56 11.39 30.88
C ASP A 209 -6.34 11.72 31.74
N GLY A 210 -5.33 10.82 31.72
CA GLY A 210 -4.24 10.81 32.70
C GLY A 210 -4.76 10.56 34.13
N GLU A 211 -4.43 11.45 35.04
CA GLU A 211 -4.91 11.41 36.44
C GLU A 211 -6.32 11.98 36.64
N LYS A 212 -6.88 12.62 35.58
CA LYS A 212 -8.21 13.25 35.65
C LYS A 212 -9.29 12.32 35.09
N THR A 213 -10.50 12.48 35.60
CA THR A 213 -11.69 11.87 35.03
C THR A 213 -12.45 12.93 34.20
N VAL A 214 -12.75 12.60 32.96
CA VAL A 214 -13.56 13.43 32.07
C VAL A 214 -14.87 12.69 31.74
N TYR A 215 -15.97 13.41 31.76
CA TYR A 215 -17.27 12.87 31.42
C TYR A 215 -17.57 13.09 29.94
N GLY A 216 -18.27 12.13 29.34
CA GLY A 216 -18.62 12.20 27.93
C GLY A 216 -19.70 11.21 27.56
N TYR A 217 -19.88 11.01 26.27
CA TYR A 217 -20.87 10.08 25.74
C TYR A 217 -20.24 9.01 24.88
N GLU A 218 -20.63 7.76 25.17
CA GLU A 218 -20.36 6.61 24.33
C GLU A 218 -21.52 6.45 23.34
N MET A 219 -21.24 6.61 22.05
CA MET A 219 -22.18 6.35 20.96
C MET A 219 -21.92 4.97 20.38
N LYS A 220 -22.94 4.12 20.38
CA LYS A 220 -22.89 2.79 19.76
C LYS A 220 -23.59 2.83 18.40
N TYR A 221 -22.92 2.29 17.41
CA TYR A 221 -23.46 2.08 16.08
C TYR A 221 -23.10 0.66 15.61
N LYS A 222 -24.10 -0.23 15.53
CA LYS A 222 -23.89 -1.68 15.30
C LYS A 222 -22.91 -2.28 16.33
N LYS A 223 -21.78 -2.82 15.87
CA LYS A 223 -20.70 -3.37 16.70
C LYS A 223 -19.60 -2.36 17.05
N SER A 224 -19.68 -1.13 16.54
CA SER A 224 -18.66 -0.11 16.80
C SER A 224 -19.10 0.84 17.90
N VAL A 225 -18.11 1.26 18.65
CA VAL A 225 -18.25 2.16 19.81
C VAL A 225 -17.42 3.40 19.56
N TRP A 226 -18.04 4.57 19.73
CA TRP A 226 -17.45 5.88 19.53
C TRP A 226 -17.60 6.71 20.80
N ARG A 227 -16.53 7.23 21.37
CA ARG A 227 -16.52 7.92 22.66
C ARG A 227 -16.11 9.35 22.47
N PHE A 228 -16.96 10.29 22.93
CA PHE A 228 -16.76 11.72 22.74
C PHE A 228 -16.85 12.48 24.05
N THR A 229 -16.01 13.51 24.18
CA THR A 229 -16.07 14.49 25.27
C THR A 229 -15.72 15.88 24.77
N ASN A 230 -16.19 16.92 25.46
CA ASN A 230 -15.75 18.30 25.32
C ASN A 230 -15.25 18.86 26.67
N GLN A 231 -14.97 17.99 27.65
CA GLN A 231 -14.64 18.34 29.04
C GLN A 231 -13.14 18.42 29.30
N ARG A 232 -12.30 18.59 28.26
CA ARG A 232 -10.83 18.64 28.43
C ARG A 232 -10.28 20.03 28.75
N GLY A 233 -11.17 21.06 28.89
CA GLY A 233 -10.81 22.42 29.34
C GLY A 233 -10.67 23.44 28.23
N ASP A 234 -10.59 23.06 26.96
CA ASP A 234 -10.51 23.96 25.80
C ASP A 234 -11.84 24.11 25.05
N GLY A 235 -12.88 23.44 25.51
CA GLY A 235 -14.24 23.48 24.94
C GLY A 235 -14.38 22.71 23.62
N LYS A 236 -13.30 22.13 23.09
CA LYS A 236 -13.32 21.36 21.84
C LYS A 236 -13.79 19.95 22.06
N TYR A 237 -14.38 19.38 21.00
CA TYR A 237 -14.80 17.98 21.00
C TYR A 237 -13.66 17.05 20.62
N TYR A 238 -13.47 16.01 21.43
CA TYR A 238 -12.49 14.96 21.22
C TYR A 238 -13.14 13.60 21.13
N TYR A 239 -12.51 12.73 20.38
CA TYR A 239 -12.79 11.31 20.25
C TYR A 239 -11.71 10.49 20.96
N LEU A 240 -12.10 9.53 21.80
CA LEU A 240 -11.20 8.58 22.41
C LEU A 240 -10.96 7.42 21.45
N ASN A 241 -9.76 7.37 20.89
CA ASN A 241 -9.38 6.35 19.90
C ASN A 241 -9.09 4.99 20.53
N ALA A 242 -8.89 3.98 19.69
CA ALA A 242 -8.62 2.59 20.13
C ALA A 242 -7.34 2.42 20.97
N ASN A 243 -6.41 3.38 20.89
CA ASN A 243 -5.17 3.38 21.67
C ASN A 243 -5.32 4.13 23.02
N GLY A 244 -6.52 4.50 23.40
CA GLY A 244 -6.78 5.24 24.64
C GLY A 244 -6.35 6.70 24.61
N LYS A 245 -6.11 7.28 23.43
CA LYS A 245 -5.74 8.70 23.26
C LYS A 245 -6.91 9.53 22.74
N TRP A 246 -7.04 10.72 23.29
CA TRP A 246 -7.98 11.72 22.80
C TRP A 246 -7.44 12.37 21.54
N ASP A 247 -8.24 12.41 20.50
CA ASP A 247 -7.87 12.93 19.18
C ASP A 247 -9.07 13.60 18.52
N LEU A 248 -8.82 14.40 17.50
CA LEU A 248 -9.86 14.95 16.64
C LEU A 248 -10.33 13.86 15.66
N CYS A 249 -11.61 13.79 15.42
CA CYS A 249 -12.17 12.96 14.36
C CYS A 249 -12.44 13.85 13.15
N ILE A 250 -11.80 13.58 12.03
CA ILE A 250 -11.94 14.38 10.81
C ILE A 250 -12.55 13.57 9.68
N HIS A 251 -13.03 14.27 8.68
CA HIS A 251 -13.35 13.71 7.37
C HIS A 251 -12.29 14.17 6.36
N ALA A 252 -11.40 13.27 5.98
CA ALA A 252 -10.32 13.59 5.05
C ALA A 252 -10.85 13.83 3.63
N GLU A 253 -10.28 14.82 2.96
CA GLU A 253 -10.51 15.05 1.54
C GLU A 253 -10.02 13.85 0.72
N THR A 254 -10.75 13.48 -0.32
CA THR A 254 -10.44 12.30 -1.16
C THR A 254 -10.44 12.68 -2.65
N ALA A 255 -9.38 12.30 -3.38
CA ALA A 255 -9.24 12.57 -4.80
C ALA A 255 -9.78 11.45 -5.69
N LEU A 256 -9.83 10.21 -5.19
CA LEU A 256 -10.24 9.04 -5.97
C LEU A 256 -11.62 8.54 -5.53
N PRO A 257 -12.42 7.97 -6.43
CA PRO A 257 -13.69 7.35 -6.10
C PRO A 257 -13.53 6.22 -5.08
N SER A 258 -14.53 6.01 -4.21
CA SER A 258 -14.48 5.03 -3.12
C SER A 258 -14.22 3.58 -3.57
N TRP A 259 -14.63 3.20 -4.79
CA TRP A 259 -14.35 1.88 -5.34
C TRP A 259 -12.87 1.62 -5.61
N MET A 260 -12.06 2.69 -5.74
CA MET A 260 -10.60 2.56 -5.89
C MET A 260 -9.87 2.33 -4.56
N ASN A 261 -10.50 2.51 -3.42
CA ASN A 261 -9.83 2.39 -2.13
C ASN A 261 -9.20 1.01 -1.89
N GLU A 262 -9.80 -0.07 -2.38
CA GLU A 262 -9.27 -1.44 -2.22
C GLU A 262 -8.24 -1.84 -3.28
N VAL A 263 -8.04 -1.01 -4.30
CA VAL A 263 -7.05 -1.27 -5.37
C VAL A 263 -5.65 -1.37 -4.78
N ALA A 264 -4.85 -2.30 -5.32
CA ALA A 264 -3.47 -2.54 -4.94
C ALA A 264 -3.27 -2.78 -3.43
N SER A 265 -4.14 -3.61 -2.83
CA SER A 265 -4.09 -3.95 -1.39
C SER A 265 -4.22 -2.72 -0.49
N LEU A 266 -5.30 -1.95 -0.68
CA LEU A 266 -5.64 -0.73 0.06
C LEU A 266 -4.71 0.48 -0.21
N ARG A 267 -3.81 0.38 -1.20
CA ARG A 267 -3.01 1.54 -1.59
C ARG A 267 -3.89 2.67 -2.17
N GLY A 268 -4.96 2.32 -2.90
CA GLY A 268 -5.94 3.30 -3.38
C GLY A 268 -6.53 4.14 -2.26
N PHE A 269 -6.79 3.56 -1.07
CA PHE A 269 -7.22 4.29 0.13
C PHE A 269 -6.19 5.35 0.54
N VAL A 270 -4.91 4.97 0.56
CA VAL A 270 -3.81 5.89 0.92
C VAL A 270 -3.64 6.96 -0.14
N TRP A 271 -3.60 6.59 -1.43
CA TRP A 271 -3.41 7.53 -2.53
C TRP A 271 -4.54 8.55 -2.62
N SER A 272 -5.80 8.09 -2.44
CA SER A 272 -6.97 8.96 -2.47
C SER A 272 -6.88 10.12 -1.46
N ARG A 273 -6.27 9.89 -0.29
CA ARG A 273 -6.09 10.89 0.77
C ARG A 273 -4.77 11.63 0.68
N THR A 274 -3.78 11.08 -0.01
CA THR A 274 -2.47 11.72 -0.21
C THR A 274 -2.51 12.76 -1.32
N ILE A 275 -3.22 12.49 -2.42
CA ILE A 275 -3.27 13.41 -3.57
C ILE A 275 -3.77 14.81 -3.16
N PRO A 276 -4.84 14.97 -2.37
CA PRO A 276 -5.26 16.30 -1.93
C PRO A 276 -4.23 17.05 -1.10
N LEU A 277 -3.38 16.34 -0.35
CA LEU A 277 -2.33 16.98 0.46
C LEU A 277 -1.23 17.64 -0.39
N LEU A 278 -1.06 17.24 -1.66
CA LEU A 278 -0.04 17.84 -2.54
C LEU A 278 -0.22 19.35 -2.71
N LYS A 279 -1.44 19.88 -2.57
CA LYS A 279 -1.72 21.33 -2.63
C LYS A 279 -1.01 22.11 -1.53
N ASP A 280 -0.76 21.47 -0.39
CA ASP A 280 -0.13 22.11 0.77
C ASP A 280 1.42 22.09 0.65
N TYR A 281 1.95 21.28 -0.30
CA TYR A 281 3.37 21.04 -0.52
C TYR A 281 3.82 21.33 -1.96
N VAL A 282 3.39 22.49 -2.52
CA VAL A 282 3.68 22.83 -3.93
C VAL A 282 5.17 23.11 -4.17
N LEU A 283 5.77 23.96 -3.33
CA LEU A 283 7.17 24.37 -3.46
C LEU A 283 8.09 23.56 -2.56
N LEU A 284 7.78 23.52 -1.27
CA LEU A 284 8.56 22.82 -0.25
C LEU A 284 7.75 21.66 0.28
N GLY A 285 8.44 20.53 0.51
CA GLY A 285 7.81 19.35 1.12
C GLY A 285 7.69 19.46 2.64
N ALA A 286 7.03 18.48 3.23
CA ALA A 286 6.93 18.30 4.67
C ALA A 286 8.28 17.91 5.32
N GLY A 287 9.25 17.48 4.53
CA GLY A 287 10.52 16.93 4.97
C GLY A 287 10.62 15.41 4.78
N PRO A 288 11.84 14.86 4.76
CA PRO A 288 12.06 13.42 4.63
C PRO A 288 11.40 12.65 5.77
N ASP A 289 10.79 11.50 5.45
CA ASP A 289 10.07 10.59 6.37
C ASP A 289 8.92 11.24 7.17
N GLN A 290 8.47 12.46 6.81
CA GLN A 290 7.38 13.16 7.50
C GLN A 290 5.99 12.73 7.04
N PHE A 291 5.86 11.87 6.04
CA PHE A 291 4.57 11.42 5.52
C PHE A 291 3.62 10.91 6.62
N GLY A 292 4.15 10.15 7.59
CA GLY A 292 3.36 9.59 8.69
C GLY A 292 2.70 10.64 9.58
N PHE A 293 3.23 11.85 9.64
CA PHE A 293 2.66 12.94 10.45
C PHE A 293 1.64 13.78 9.68
N VAL A 294 1.77 13.89 8.37
CA VAL A 294 0.86 14.68 7.54
C VAL A 294 -0.33 13.88 7.01
N PHE A 295 -0.22 12.55 6.97
CA PHE A 295 -1.31 11.69 6.53
C PHE A 295 -2.48 11.73 7.53
N PRO A 296 -3.75 11.87 7.08
CA PRO A 296 -4.91 12.05 7.94
C PRO A 296 -5.31 10.74 8.65
N HIS A 297 -4.52 10.31 9.65
CA HIS A 297 -4.78 9.10 10.43
C HIS A 297 -6.06 9.21 11.29
N ASN A 298 -6.55 10.39 11.52
CA ASN A 298 -7.74 10.68 12.31
C ASN A 298 -9.06 10.71 11.50
N ASP A 299 -9.04 10.27 10.23
CA ASP A 299 -10.25 9.86 9.49
C ASP A 299 -10.74 8.48 9.96
N TYR A 300 -11.20 8.41 11.22
CA TYR A 300 -11.48 7.17 11.92
C TYR A 300 -12.62 6.34 11.30
N VAL A 301 -13.66 7.00 10.76
CA VAL A 301 -14.80 6.28 10.15
C VAL A 301 -14.37 5.56 8.88
N ALA A 302 -13.61 6.23 8.03
CA ALA A 302 -13.11 5.60 6.82
C ALA A 302 -12.12 4.47 7.14
N ARG A 303 -11.22 4.67 8.12
CA ARG A 303 -10.30 3.62 8.58
C ARG A 303 -11.04 2.43 9.18
N TYR A 304 -12.08 2.66 9.97
CA TYR A 304 -12.96 1.60 10.50
C TYR A 304 -13.62 0.79 9.37
N GLN A 305 -14.04 1.46 8.28
CA GLN A 305 -14.70 0.80 7.16
C GLN A 305 -13.81 -0.22 6.45
N TYR A 306 -12.51 -0.02 6.47
CA TYR A 306 -11.50 -0.86 5.80
C TYR A 306 -10.65 -1.67 6.78
N ASP A 307 -11.04 -1.76 8.05
CA ASP A 307 -10.32 -2.47 9.12
C ASP A 307 -8.87 -1.97 9.32
N LEU A 308 -8.69 -0.63 9.23
CA LEU A 308 -7.38 0.05 9.27
C LEU A 308 -7.13 0.83 10.57
N LEU A 309 -7.94 0.66 11.62
CA LEU A 309 -7.83 1.45 12.86
C LEU A 309 -6.47 1.31 13.56
N THR A 310 -5.85 0.13 13.47
CA THR A 310 -4.53 -0.16 14.05
C THR A 310 -3.37 0.07 13.08
N THR A 311 -3.66 0.39 11.80
CA THR A 311 -2.63 0.57 10.77
C THR A 311 -2.11 2.00 10.81
N TYR A 312 -0.80 2.20 10.95
CA TYR A 312 -0.14 3.48 10.81
C TYR A 312 0.62 3.55 9.49
N TYR A 313 0.26 4.50 8.64
CA TYR A 313 0.86 4.68 7.32
C TYR A 313 2.07 5.60 7.42
N LYS A 314 3.27 5.03 7.33
CA LYS A 314 4.54 5.77 7.29
C LYS A 314 4.90 6.25 5.88
N LYS A 315 4.33 5.62 4.85
CA LYS A 315 4.64 5.90 3.43
C LYS A 315 3.40 5.68 2.56
N PRO A 316 3.23 6.42 1.45
CA PRO A 316 2.09 6.25 0.55
C PRO A 316 2.20 5.00 -0.33
N HIS A 317 3.32 4.26 -0.29
CA HIS A 317 3.62 3.13 -1.19
C HIS A 317 3.56 3.51 -2.69
N ASN A 318 3.85 4.76 -3.00
CA ASN A 318 3.99 5.33 -4.32
C ASN A 318 5.08 6.39 -4.23
N TYR A 319 6.19 6.16 -4.93
CA TYR A 319 7.37 7.02 -4.85
C TYR A 319 7.10 8.45 -5.32
N TYR A 320 6.27 8.62 -6.34
CA TYR A 320 5.92 9.93 -6.86
C TYR A 320 5.12 10.76 -5.85
N LEU A 321 4.13 10.14 -5.21
CA LEU A 321 3.36 10.80 -4.15
C LEU A 321 4.23 11.08 -2.92
N GLN A 322 5.12 10.16 -2.56
CA GLN A 322 6.05 10.35 -1.45
C GLN A 322 6.96 11.54 -1.72
N MET A 323 7.56 11.60 -2.91
CA MET A 323 8.42 12.71 -3.30
C MET A 323 7.66 14.04 -3.29
N GLY A 324 6.45 14.08 -3.86
CA GLY A 324 5.63 15.30 -3.86
C GLY A 324 5.32 15.82 -2.45
N ILE A 325 5.05 14.92 -1.49
CA ILE A 325 4.79 15.31 -0.09
C ILE A 325 6.08 15.66 0.66
N GLU A 326 7.13 14.87 0.52
CA GLU A 326 8.35 15.02 1.34
C GLU A 326 9.32 16.08 0.83
N THR A 327 9.42 16.27 -0.50
CA THR A 327 10.34 17.24 -1.12
C THR A 327 9.67 18.35 -1.91
N GLY A 328 8.35 18.27 -2.08
CA GLY A 328 7.54 19.24 -2.81
C GLY A 328 7.23 18.84 -4.26
N CYS A 329 6.12 19.38 -4.78
CA CYS A 329 5.67 19.08 -6.14
C CYS A 329 6.65 19.58 -7.19
N LEU A 330 7.37 20.67 -6.94
CA LEU A 330 8.41 21.18 -7.84
C LEU A 330 9.51 20.13 -8.06
N SER A 331 10.00 19.50 -6.99
CA SER A 331 11.00 18.42 -7.07
C SER A 331 10.49 17.24 -7.87
N LEU A 332 9.21 16.87 -7.68
CA LEU A 332 8.57 15.82 -8.47
C LEU A 332 8.53 16.17 -9.95
N VAL A 333 8.14 17.39 -10.31
CA VAL A 333 8.11 17.85 -11.71
C VAL A 333 9.51 17.83 -12.32
N LEU A 334 10.53 18.32 -11.62
CA LEU A 334 11.93 18.31 -12.09
C LEU A 334 12.44 16.88 -12.30
N MET A 335 12.13 15.95 -11.40
CA MET A 335 12.49 14.54 -11.56
C MET A 335 11.80 13.93 -12.79
N LEU A 336 10.51 14.17 -12.99
CA LEU A 336 9.79 13.67 -14.17
C LEU A 336 10.35 14.27 -15.46
N ALA A 337 10.64 15.56 -15.48
CA ALA A 337 11.28 16.22 -16.62
C ALA A 337 12.66 15.62 -16.94
N PHE A 338 13.46 15.34 -15.91
CA PHE A 338 14.75 14.64 -16.08
C PHE A 338 14.56 13.28 -16.77
N PHE A 339 13.61 12.45 -16.31
CA PHE A 339 13.34 11.17 -16.95
C PHE A 339 12.87 11.32 -18.39
N VAL A 340 11.97 12.26 -18.68
CA VAL A 340 11.50 12.52 -20.04
C VAL A 340 12.66 12.91 -20.96
N ILE A 341 13.52 13.84 -20.53
CA ILE A 341 14.69 14.28 -21.29
C ILE A 341 15.66 13.11 -21.53
N PHE A 342 15.97 12.36 -20.45
CA PHE A 342 16.86 11.21 -20.54
C PHE A 342 16.36 10.14 -21.52
N PHE A 343 15.09 9.75 -21.41
CA PHE A 343 14.51 8.76 -22.31
C PHE A 343 14.41 9.27 -23.75
N LYS A 344 14.04 10.55 -23.95
CA LYS A 344 14.00 11.15 -25.28
C LYS A 344 15.37 11.15 -25.94
N ALA A 345 16.41 11.55 -25.22
CA ALA A 345 17.79 11.55 -25.72
C ALA A 345 18.26 10.13 -26.09
N ARG A 346 17.87 9.10 -25.34
CA ARG A 346 18.27 7.70 -25.58
C ARG A 346 17.40 6.97 -26.61
N LEU A 347 16.15 7.37 -26.79
CA LEU A 347 15.25 6.73 -27.73
C LEU A 347 15.29 7.36 -29.13
N CYS A 348 15.54 8.68 -29.20
CA CYS A 348 15.58 9.42 -30.47
C CYS A 348 17.01 9.65 -31.00
N GLY A 349 18.06 9.43 -30.20
CA GLY A 349 19.45 9.60 -30.53
C GLY A 349 20.19 8.35 -31.02
N SER A 350 19.46 7.33 -31.47
CA SER A 350 20.00 6.06 -32.01
C SER A 350 19.50 5.80 -33.43
#